data_48cf15df0ae55f62a30efa3fca693d84
#
_entry.id   48cf15df0ae55f62a30efa3fca693d84
#
_cell.length_a   1.000
_cell.length_b   1.000
_cell.length_c   1.000
_cell.angle_alpha   90.00
_cell.angle_beta   90.00
_cell.angle_gamma   90.00
#
_symmetry.space_group_name_H-M   'P 1'
#
loop_
_entity.id
_entity.type
_entity.pdbx_description
1 polymer ?
#
loop_
_entity_poly.entity_id
_entity_poly.type
_entity_poly.pdbx_seq_one_letter_code
_entity_poly.pdbx_strand_id
1 'polypeptide(L)'
;MTDLLVPTRPLHPHAVAGVPPGRRPTRRLTVLTPLYRESAATFERSARAIAALDYPDELLQVLWLVEAGAAGDQDAARAGAAMAAYRRAGLDWRLLRLPGMSPKGAALNHAFPYAEGEVIAILDADVVPAPGQAAEAVHALEQGHALVQAEEFSEPGTGLTARAKAGEDAVWHASVRGLKRLAGVHVVAGSSVYAWATTWDLVRPVRSDDVEESYHWSLRLMGAGVETGFLASPSRVSATERPAAALRQRARWTRGQLRAVAVSWRELPPRGRLLGAVTVGSLAARAALPVVCAG
;
A
#
# COMPACT_ATOMS: atom_id res chain seq x y z
N MET A 1 31.98 -0.73 -2.20
CA MET A 1 30.72 -1.25 -2.76
C MET A 1 30.07 -2.01 -1.63
N THR A 2 29.23 -1.33 -0.86
CA THR A 2 28.53 -1.95 0.26
C THR A 2 27.14 -2.27 -0.27
N ASP A 3 26.89 -3.54 -0.59
CA ASP A 3 25.55 -4.06 -0.78
C ASP A 3 24.74 -3.74 0.47
N LEU A 4 23.90 -2.74 0.40
CA LEU A 4 22.83 -2.56 1.36
C LEU A 4 21.87 -3.74 1.17
N LEU A 5 22.23 -4.84 1.84
CA LEU A 5 21.43 -6.06 1.93
C LEU A 5 20.06 -5.69 2.44
N VAL A 6 19.09 -5.68 1.54
CA VAL A 6 17.70 -5.82 1.98
C VAL A 6 17.64 -7.16 2.70
N PRO A 7 17.24 -7.17 3.96
CA PRO A 7 17.21 -8.40 4.72
C PRO A 7 16.31 -9.42 4.01
N THR A 8 16.87 -10.57 3.67
CA THR A 8 16.13 -11.72 3.12
C THR A 8 15.48 -12.56 4.21
N ARG A 9 15.70 -12.20 5.48
CA ARG A 9 15.07 -12.86 6.64
C ARG A 9 14.01 -11.95 7.27
N PRO A 10 12.93 -12.54 7.78
CA PRO A 10 11.95 -11.78 8.58
C PRO A 10 12.66 -11.14 9.76
N LEU A 11 12.69 -9.83 9.80
CA LEU A 11 13.41 -9.04 10.82
C LEU A 11 12.68 -9.04 12.18
N HIS A 12 11.55 -9.77 12.32
CA HIS A 12 10.66 -9.55 13.47
C HIS A 12 9.94 -10.79 13.99
N PRO A 13 9.82 -10.89 15.34
CA PRO A 13 8.95 -11.85 16.01
C PRO A 13 7.44 -11.60 15.80
N HIS A 14 7.05 -10.52 15.10
CA HIS A 14 5.66 -10.17 14.75
C HIS A 14 5.39 -10.24 13.24
N ALA A 15 6.34 -10.69 12.43
CA ALA A 15 6.02 -11.10 11.07
C ALA A 15 5.10 -12.32 11.17
N VAL A 16 4.06 -12.34 10.33
CA VAL A 16 3.20 -13.52 10.21
C VAL A 16 4.02 -14.75 9.87
N ALA A 17 3.61 -15.91 10.36
CA ALA A 17 4.28 -17.16 10.03
C ALA A 17 4.31 -17.34 8.51
N GLY A 18 5.47 -17.69 7.97
CA GLY A 18 5.62 -17.97 6.54
C GLY A 18 4.69 -19.09 6.08
N VAL A 19 4.35 -19.09 4.79
CA VAL A 19 3.54 -20.16 4.20
C VAL A 19 4.26 -21.49 4.35
N PRO A 20 3.62 -22.52 4.92
CA PRO A 20 4.22 -23.85 4.98
C PRO A 20 4.55 -24.36 3.57
N PRO A 21 5.67 -25.08 3.38
CA PRO A 21 6.03 -25.65 2.10
C PRO A 21 4.90 -26.51 1.53
N GLY A 22 4.56 -26.29 0.24
CA GLY A 22 3.53 -27.05 -0.47
C GLY A 22 2.08 -26.61 -0.21
N ARG A 23 1.83 -25.66 0.68
CA ARG A 23 0.48 -25.10 0.87
C ARG A 23 0.12 -24.19 -0.29
N ARG A 24 -0.94 -24.53 -1.01
CA ARG A 24 -1.51 -23.67 -2.07
C ARG A 24 -2.61 -22.79 -1.50
N PRO A 25 -2.72 -21.54 -1.95
CA PRO A 25 -3.88 -20.71 -1.63
C PRO A 25 -5.19 -21.33 -2.14
N THR A 26 -6.26 -21.15 -1.37
CA THR A 26 -7.61 -21.64 -1.72
C THR A 26 -8.64 -20.52 -1.79
N ARG A 27 -8.25 -19.29 -1.42
CA ARG A 27 -9.14 -18.14 -1.40
C ARG A 27 -9.04 -17.35 -2.69
N ARG A 28 -10.16 -16.85 -3.18
CA ARG A 28 -10.15 -15.91 -4.30
C ARG A 28 -9.60 -14.57 -3.84
N LEU A 29 -8.60 -14.07 -4.56
CA LEU A 29 -7.94 -12.80 -4.32
C LEU A 29 -8.28 -11.81 -5.44
N THR A 30 -8.74 -10.60 -5.09
CA THR A 30 -8.82 -9.48 -6.02
C THR A 30 -7.70 -8.49 -5.73
N VAL A 31 -6.93 -8.11 -6.75
CA VAL A 31 -5.93 -7.05 -6.68
C VAL A 31 -6.49 -5.80 -7.36
N LEU A 32 -6.61 -4.71 -6.62
CA LEU A 32 -7.00 -3.39 -7.12
C LEU A 32 -5.73 -2.55 -7.35
N THR A 33 -5.53 -2.07 -8.58
CA THR A 33 -4.39 -1.20 -8.92
C THR A 33 -4.88 0.09 -9.57
N PRO A 34 -4.94 1.21 -8.84
CA PRO A 34 -5.23 2.51 -9.41
C PRO A 34 -4.06 2.98 -10.29
N LEU A 35 -4.36 3.35 -11.54
CA LEU A 35 -3.42 3.80 -12.55
C LEU A 35 -3.85 5.19 -13.03
N TYR A 36 -3.17 6.22 -12.55
CA TYR A 36 -3.56 7.60 -12.85
C TYR A 36 -2.38 8.43 -13.35
N ARG A 37 -2.38 8.70 -14.66
CA ARG A 37 -1.34 9.49 -15.36
C ARG A 37 0.06 8.91 -15.21
N GLU A 38 0.14 7.60 -15.25
CA GLU A 38 1.40 6.88 -15.11
C GLU A 38 2.21 6.86 -16.42
N SER A 39 3.52 6.65 -16.30
CA SER A 39 4.40 6.45 -17.45
C SER A 39 4.15 5.07 -18.08
N ALA A 40 4.46 4.92 -19.37
CA ALA A 40 4.40 3.62 -20.04
C ALA A 40 5.27 2.57 -19.33
N ALA A 41 6.44 2.97 -18.82
CA ALA A 41 7.32 2.10 -18.05
C ALA A 41 6.68 1.64 -16.72
N THR A 42 5.88 2.48 -16.07
CA THR A 42 5.13 2.12 -14.85
C THR A 42 4.07 1.06 -15.17
N PHE A 43 3.30 1.23 -16.26
CA PHE A 43 2.34 0.22 -16.72
C PHE A 43 3.00 -1.13 -17.00
N GLU A 44 4.11 -1.13 -17.73
CA GLU A 44 4.85 -2.36 -18.04
C GLU A 44 5.40 -3.02 -16.76
N ARG A 45 5.97 -2.23 -15.86
CA ARG A 45 6.48 -2.70 -14.57
C ARG A 45 5.39 -3.33 -13.72
N SER A 46 4.23 -2.67 -13.61
CA SER A 46 3.07 -3.18 -12.88
C SER A 46 2.56 -4.50 -13.50
N ALA A 47 2.45 -4.56 -14.84
CA ALA A 47 2.02 -5.78 -15.54
C ALA A 47 2.97 -6.95 -15.28
N ARG A 48 4.28 -6.70 -15.36
CA ARG A 48 5.31 -7.70 -15.07
C ARG A 48 5.23 -8.18 -13.61
N ALA A 49 5.00 -7.27 -12.67
CA ALA A 49 4.85 -7.60 -11.25
C ALA A 49 3.63 -8.50 -11.00
N ILE A 50 2.48 -8.17 -11.60
CA ILE A 50 1.26 -9.01 -11.54
C ILE A 50 1.51 -10.39 -12.18
N ALA A 51 2.14 -10.45 -13.34
CA ALA A 51 2.45 -11.71 -14.03
C ALA A 51 3.45 -12.58 -13.24
N ALA A 52 4.25 -11.98 -12.36
CA ALA A 52 5.22 -12.69 -11.52
C ALA A 52 4.62 -13.20 -10.19
N LEU A 53 3.37 -12.88 -9.86
CA LEU A 53 2.74 -13.37 -8.64
C LEU A 53 2.61 -14.90 -8.68
N ASP A 54 3.12 -15.55 -7.64
CA ASP A 54 2.94 -16.99 -7.41
C ASP A 54 1.59 -17.20 -6.70
N TYR A 55 0.54 -17.17 -7.50
CA TYR A 55 -0.85 -17.37 -7.08
C TYR A 55 -1.61 -18.11 -8.18
N PRO A 56 -2.55 -19.05 -7.85
CA PRO A 56 -3.35 -19.76 -8.86
C PRO A 56 -4.15 -18.76 -9.71
N ASP A 57 -4.01 -18.85 -11.05
CA ASP A 57 -4.64 -17.92 -11.99
C ASP A 57 -6.17 -17.92 -11.88
N GLU A 58 -6.77 -19.09 -11.64
CA GLU A 58 -8.21 -19.28 -11.48
C GLU A 58 -8.76 -18.64 -10.19
N LEU A 59 -7.90 -18.36 -9.22
CA LEU A 59 -8.24 -17.69 -7.95
C LEU A 59 -7.82 -16.23 -7.91
N LEU A 60 -7.13 -15.73 -8.95
CA LEU A 60 -6.64 -14.37 -9.01
C LEU A 60 -7.48 -13.52 -9.96
N GLN A 61 -8.07 -12.46 -9.41
CA GLN A 61 -8.68 -11.38 -10.18
C GLN A 61 -7.81 -10.13 -10.05
N VAL A 62 -7.54 -9.48 -11.17
CA VAL A 62 -6.81 -8.20 -11.20
C VAL A 62 -7.70 -7.14 -11.84
N LEU A 63 -7.94 -6.07 -11.12
CA LEU A 63 -8.71 -4.92 -11.58
C LEU A 63 -7.78 -3.70 -11.67
N TRP A 64 -7.43 -3.35 -12.89
CA TRP A 64 -6.73 -2.11 -13.18
C TRP A 64 -7.72 -0.98 -13.38
N LEU A 65 -7.50 0.13 -12.67
CA LEU A 65 -8.43 1.24 -12.61
C LEU A 65 -7.84 2.44 -13.34
N VAL A 66 -8.53 2.94 -14.36
CA VAL A 66 -8.14 4.14 -15.11
C VAL A 66 -9.30 5.13 -15.19
N GLU A 67 -9.00 6.40 -15.44
CA GLU A 67 -9.98 7.45 -15.61
C GLU A 67 -10.92 7.15 -16.80
N ALA A 68 -12.22 7.40 -16.64
CA ALA A 68 -13.18 7.31 -17.72
C ALA A 68 -13.11 8.55 -18.63
N GLY A 69 -13.58 8.41 -19.87
CA GLY A 69 -13.60 9.49 -20.87
C GLY A 69 -12.22 9.79 -21.46
N ALA A 70 -12.13 10.87 -22.23
CA ALA A 70 -10.95 11.26 -22.98
C ALA A 70 -9.68 11.48 -22.13
N ALA A 71 -9.86 11.90 -20.86
CA ALA A 71 -8.74 12.08 -19.94
C ALA A 71 -8.00 10.79 -19.62
N GLY A 72 -8.67 9.64 -19.67
CA GLY A 72 -8.09 8.32 -19.40
C GLY A 72 -7.77 7.51 -20.63
N ASP A 73 -8.02 8.00 -21.86
CA ASP A 73 -7.81 7.19 -23.07
C ASP A 73 -6.36 6.76 -23.26
N GLN A 74 -5.41 7.64 -22.95
CA GLN A 74 -3.99 7.31 -23.04
C GLN A 74 -3.57 6.24 -22.02
N ASP A 75 -4.06 6.36 -20.78
CA ASP A 75 -3.78 5.38 -19.73
C ASP A 75 -4.46 4.03 -20.06
N ALA A 76 -5.68 4.06 -20.59
CA ALA A 76 -6.38 2.86 -21.06
C ALA A 76 -5.63 2.15 -22.20
N ALA A 77 -5.08 2.90 -23.16
CA ALA A 77 -4.28 2.34 -24.24
C ALA A 77 -2.97 1.70 -23.72
N ARG A 78 -2.26 2.38 -22.81
CA ARG A 78 -1.05 1.85 -22.17
C ARG A 78 -1.33 0.59 -21.35
N ALA A 79 -2.41 0.63 -20.57
CA ALA A 79 -2.86 -0.51 -19.79
C ALA A 79 -3.18 -1.71 -20.69
N GLY A 80 -3.97 -1.50 -21.74
CA GLY A 80 -4.31 -2.56 -22.70
C GLY A 80 -3.08 -3.19 -23.35
N ALA A 81 -2.10 -2.38 -23.76
CA ALA A 81 -0.84 -2.88 -24.32
C ALA A 81 -0.03 -3.71 -23.31
N ALA A 82 0.10 -3.23 -22.07
CA ALA A 82 0.82 -3.94 -21.01
C ALA A 82 0.11 -5.25 -20.62
N MET A 83 -1.21 -5.23 -20.45
CA MET A 83 -2.00 -6.43 -20.17
C MET A 83 -1.86 -7.48 -21.27
N ALA A 84 -1.87 -7.07 -22.54
CA ALA A 84 -1.70 -7.99 -23.67
C ALA A 84 -0.30 -8.64 -23.69
N ALA A 85 0.75 -7.87 -23.33
CA ALA A 85 2.13 -8.36 -23.32
C ALA A 85 2.39 -9.38 -22.20
N TYR A 86 1.68 -9.28 -21.08
CA TYR A 86 1.87 -10.12 -19.88
C TYR A 86 0.68 -11.01 -19.56
N ARG A 87 -0.18 -11.26 -20.51
CA ARG A 87 -1.39 -12.09 -20.35
C ARG A 87 -1.03 -13.51 -19.93
N ARG A 88 -1.73 -13.99 -18.88
CA ARG A 88 -1.67 -15.39 -18.43
C ARG A 88 -3.02 -16.06 -18.73
N ALA A 89 -2.98 -17.32 -19.18
CA ALA A 89 -4.20 -18.08 -19.42
C ALA A 89 -4.92 -18.39 -18.09
N GLY A 90 -6.22 -18.09 -18.02
CA GLY A 90 -7.01 -18.31 -16.81
C GLY A 90 -7.03 -17.14 -15.82
N LEU A 91 -6.13 -16.18 -15.94
CA LEU A 91 -6.14 -14.98 -15.10
C LEU A 91 -7.28 -14.04 -15.48
N ASP A 92 -8.15 -13.74 -14.50
CA ASP A 92 -9.19 -12.71 -14.64
C ASP A 92 -8.59 -11.32 -14.49
N TRP A 93 -8.13 -10.74 -15.60
CA TRP A 93 -7.53 -9.40 -15.62
C TRP A 93 -8.39 -8.43 -16.40
N ARG A 94 -8.98 -7.46 -15.70
CA ARG A 94 -9.92 -6.49 -16.26
C ARG A 94 -9.40 -5.07 -16.12
N LEU A 95 -9.67 -4.26 -17.13
CA LEU A 95 -9.47 -2.80 -17.11
C LEU A 95 -10.80 -2.13 -16.83
N LEU A 96 -10.91 -1.46 -15.70
CA LEU A 96 -12.09 -0.68 -15.33
C LEU A 96 -11.86 0.81 -15.63
N ARG A 97 -12.73 1.38 -16.43
CA ARG A 97 -12.76 2.83 -16.71
C ARG A 97 -13.76 3.48 -15.77
N LEU A 98 -13.26 4.21 -14.78
CA LEU A 98 -14.04 4.73 -13.67
C LEU A 98 -14.05 6.25 -13.66
N PRO A 99 -15.14 6.91 -13.28
CA PRO A 99 -15.17 8.35 -13.09
C PRO A 99 -14.42 8.73 -11.80
N GLY A 100 -13.67 9.84 -11.83
CA GLY A 100 -13.09 10.39 -10.61
C GLY A 100 -11.98 9.54 -9.98
N MET A 101 -10.90 9.32 -10.72
CA MET A 101 -9.72 8.55 -10.24
C MET A 101 -8.91 9.28 -9.17
N SER A 102 -9.12 10.56 -8.98
CA SER A 102 -8.40 11.36 -7.98
C SER A 102 -9.39 12.05 -7.04
N PRO A 103 -9.23 11.92 -5.71
CA PRO A 103 -8.20 11.14 -5.04
C PRO A 103 -8.42 9.61 -5.14
N LYS A 104 -7.39 8.83 -4.82
CA LYS A 104 -7.38 7.35 -4.89
C LYS A 104 -8.57 6.70 -4.19
N GLY A 105 -9.01 7.24 -3.05
CA GLY A 105 -10.19 6.76 -2.34
C GLY A 105 -11.46 6.75 -3.18
N ALA A 106 -11.65 7.72 -4.07
CA ALA A 106 -12.79 7.75 -5.00
C ALA A 106 -12.73 6.57 -5.98
N ALA A 107 -11.55 6.33 -6.58
CA ALA A 107 -11.33 5.21 -7.48
C ALA A 107 -11.62 3.87 -6.80
N LEU A 108 -11.14 3.69 -5.56
CA LEU A 108 -11.36 2.47 -4.79
C LEU A 108 -12.85 2.26 -4.49
N ASN A 109 -13.60 3.31 -4.11
CA ASN A 109 -15.04 3.20 -3.87
C ASN A 109 -15.80 2.72 -5.11
N HIS A 110 -15.41 3.20 -6.30
CA HIS A 110 -15.99 2.73 -7.55
C HIS A 110 -15.56 1.30 -7.92
N ALA A 111 -14.38 0.86 -7.50
CA ALA A 111 -13.84 -0.44 -7.86
C ALA A 111 -14.34 -1.59 -6.96
N PHE A 112 -14.56 -1.35 -5.67
CA PHE A 112 -14.97 -2.38 -4.72
C PHE A 112 -16.19 -3.22 -5.18
N PRO A 113 -17.22 -2.67 -5.82
CA PRO A 113 -18.36 -3.47 -6.30
C PRO A 113 -18.01 -4.51 -7.38
N TYR A 114 -16.85 -4.38 -8.03
CA TYR A 114 -16.36 -5.32 -9.06
C TYR A 114 -15.37 -6.35 -8.49
N ALA A 115 -14.97 -6.20 -7.23
CA ALA A 115 -14.07 -7.14 -6.59
C ALA A 115 -14.84 -8.41 -6.16
N GLU A 116 -14.45 -9.55 -6.70
CA GLU A 116 -15.09 -10.85 -6.48
C GLU A 116 -14.32 -11.73 -5.48
N GLY A 117 -13.15 -11.26 -5.02
CA GLY A 117 -12.30 -11.98 -4.08
C GLY A 117 -12.81 -11.93 -2.65
N GLU A 118 -12.65 -13.03 -1.92
CA GLU A 118 -12.82 -13.08 -0.46
C GLU A 118 -11.77 -12.20 0.24
N VAL A 119 -10.60 -12.09 -0.39
CA VAL A 119 -9.50 -11.20 -0.01
C VAL A 119 -9.35 -10.14 -1.09
N ILE A 120 -9.18 -8.88 -0.68
CA ILE A 120 -8.93 -7.76 -1.58
C ILE A 120 -7.60 -7.14 -1.20
N ALA A 121 -6.71 -7.02 -2.19
CA ALA A 121 -5.43 -6.33 -2.08
C ALA A 121 -5.49 -4.97 -2.80
N ILE A 122 -4.75 -4.00 -2.27
CA ILE A 122 -4.50 -2.72 -2.93
C ILE A 122 -3.00 -2.63 -3.19
N LEU A 123 -2.63 -2.55 -4.47
CA LEU A 123 -1.26 -2.36 -4.93
C LEU A 123 -1.19 -1.10 -5.80
N ASP A 124 -0.33 -0.16 -5.45
CA ASP A 124 -0.10 1.01 -6.30
C ASP A 124 0.66 0.63 -7.59
N ALA A 125 0.53 1.45 -8.60
CA ALA A 125 1.07 1.18 -9.94
C ALA A 125 2.58 0.94 -9.98
N ASP A 126 3.33 1.58 -9.10
CA ASP A 126 4.79 1.52 -9.01
C ASP A 126 5.30 0.46 -8.01
N VAL A 127 4.41 -0.30 -7.41
CA VAL A 127 4.73 -1.35 -6.44
C VAL A 127 5.01 -2.67 -7.14
N VAL A 128 6.07 -3.33 -6.73
CA VAL A 128 6.44 -4.69 -7.13
C VAL A 128 6.44 -5.59 -5.89
N PRO A 129 5.38 -6.36 -5.65
CA PRO A 129 5.34 -7.33 -4.58
C PRO A 129 6.33 -8.47 -4.83
N ALA A 130 6.80 -9.13 -3.77
CA ALA A 130 7.52 -10.38 -3.91
C ALA A 130 6.60 -11.47 -4.50
N PRO A 131 7.09 -12.39 -5.35
CA PRO A 131 6.22 -13.38 -6.01
C PRO A 131 5.29 -14.15 -5.07
N GLY A 132 5.77 -14.61 -3.94
CA GLY A 132 4.98 -15.36 -2.94
C GLY A 132 4.16 -14.49 -1.97
N GLN A 133 4.21 -13.16 -2.09
CA GLN A 133 3.60 -12.26 -1.10
C GLN A 133 2.08 -12.42 -1.00
N ALA A 134 1.39 -12.63 -2.12
CA ALA A 134 -0.06 -12.83 -2.14
C ALA A 134 -0.47 -14.11 -1.39
N ALA A 135 0.27 -15.21 -1.57
CA ALA A 135 0.03 -16.46 -0.85
C ALA A 135 0.31 -16.32 0.65
N GLU A 136 1.38 -15.61 1.00
CA GLU A 136 1.72 -15.29 2.40
C GLU A 136 0.62 -14.45 3.06
N ALA A 137 0.10 -13.45 2.35
CA ALA A 137 -0.97 -12.58 2.85
C ALA A 137 -2.25 -13.37 3.15
N VAL A 138 -2.69 -14.20 2.21
CA VAL A 138 -3.88 -15.04 2.40
C VAL A 138 -3.69 -16.00 3.56
N HIS A 139 -2.52 -16.64 3.66
CA HIS A 139 -2.23 -17.52 4.78
C HIS A 139 -2.29 -16.79 6.13
N ALA A 140 -1.72 -15.59 6.22
CA ALA A 140 -1.77 -14.78 7.43
C ALA A 140 -3.18 -14.37 7.83
N LEU A 141 -4.02 -14.01 6.85
CA LEU A 141 -5.43 -13.71 7.09
C LEU A 141 -6.18 -14.95 7.63
N GLU A 142 -5.90 -16.15 7.10
CA GLU A 142 -6.45 -17.40 7.61
C GLU A 142 -5.98 -17.75 9.03
N GLN A 143 -4.87 -17.18 9.49
CA GLN A 143 -4.38 -17.30 10.87
C GLN A 143 -5.03 -16.31 11.86
N GLY A 144 -6.03 -15.56 11.41
CA GLY A 144 -6.82 -14.67 12.27
C GLY A 144 -6.55 -13.18 12.12
N HIS A 145 -5.65 -12.78 11.23
CA HIS A 145 -5.50 -11.37 10.91
C HIS A 145 -6.68 -10.87 10.07
N ALA A 146 -7.17 -9.66 10.36
CA ALA A 146 -8.17 -9.00 9.54
C ALA A 146 -7.57 -8.27 8.34
N LEU A 147 -6.35 -7.76 8.54
CA LEU A 147 -5.57 -7.07 7.53
C LEU A 147 -4.09 -7.35 7.74
N VAL A 148 -3.36 -7.52 6.63
CA VAL A 148 -1.90 -7.59 6.63
C VAL A 148 -1.33 -6.67 5.58
N GLN A 149 -0.10 -6.17 5.82
CA GLN A 149 0.60 -5.33 4.84
C GLN A 149 2.05 -5.76 4.70
N ALA A 150 2.60 -5.56 3.51
CA ALA A 150 4.03 -5.64 3.28
C ALA A 150 4.69 -4.29 3.55
N GLU A 151 5.95 -4.32 3.97
CA GLU A 151 6.79 -3.14 4.01
C GLU A 151 7.26 -2.78 2.61
N GLU A 152 7.24 -1.50 2.29
CA GLU A 152 7.64 -1.00 0.97
C GLU A 152 8.99 -0.32 1.06
N PHE A 153 9.95 -0.81 0.28
CA PHE A 153 11.28 -0.24 0.21
C PHE A 153 11.56 0.32 -1.19
N SER A 154 12.00 1.55 -1.23
CA SER A 154 12.44 2.17 -2.47
C SER A 154 13.57 1.39 -3.11
N GLU A 155 13.52 1.21 -4.44
CA GLU A 155 14.61 0.58 -5.16
C GLU A 155 15.90 1.39 -4.99
N PRO A 156 17.06 0.71 -4.95
CA PRO A 156 18.33 1.39 -4.87
C PRO A 156 18.52 2.34 -6.06
N GLY A 157 18.75 3.61 -5.75
CA GLY A 157 19.11 4.63 -6.74
C GLY A 157 20.50 5.16 -6.47
N THR A 158 21.15 5.74 -7.47
CA THR A 158 22.50 6.28 -7.35
C THR A 158 22.55 7.69 -6.77
N GLY A 159 21.44 8.42 -6.85
CA GLY A 159 21.34 9.81 -6.40
C GLY A 159 21.17 9.95 -4.90
N LEU A 160 21.56 11.13 -4.36
CA LEU A 160 21.42 11.45 -2.94
C LEU A 160 19.94 11.37 -2.49
N THR A 161 19.01 11.84 -3.32
CA THR A 161 17.56 11.79 -3.02
C THR A 161 17.05 10.36 -2.86
N ALA A 162 17.46 9.44 -3.75
CA ALA A 162 17.08 8.05 -3.65
C ALA A 162 17.65 7.37 -2.41
N ARG A 163 18.90 7.67 -2.05
CA ARG A 163 19.54 7.17 -0.82
C ARG A 163 18.85 7.70 0.44
N ALA A 164 18.51 9.00 0.46
CA ALA A 164 17.78 9.60 1.55
C ALA A 164 16.38 8.96 1.71
N LYS A 165 15.71 8.70 0.59
CA LYS A 165 14.39 8.02 0.60
C LYS A 165 14.48 6.61 1.16
N ALA A 166 15.48 5.83 0.77
CA ALA A 166 15.69 4.48 1.31
C ALA A 166 15.92 4.50 2.83
N GLY A 167 16.70 5.46 3.33
CA GLY A 167 16.88 5.66 4.77
C GLY A 167 15.58 6.05 5.48
N GLU A 168 14.78 6.93 4.87
CA GLU A 168 13.46 7.31 5.38
C GLU A 168 12.51 6.12 5.47
N ASP A 169 12.46 5.26 4.44
CA ASP A 169 11.62 4.07 4.43
C ASP A 169 12.00 3.13 5.59
N ALA A 170 13.28 2.89 5.80
CA ALA A 170 13.77 2.05 6.90
C ALA A 170 13.35 2.61 8.28
N VAL A 171 13.52 3.92 8.49
CA VAL A 171 13.10 4.59 9.74
C VAL A 171 11.59 4.55 9.91
N TRP A 172 10.83 4.80 8.84
CA TRP A 172 9.38 4.74 8.86
C TRP A 172 8.88 3.35 9.29
N HIS A 173 9.32 2.29 8.61
CA HIS A 173 8.90 0.93 8.92
C HIS A 173 9.31 0.50 10.33
N ALA A 174 10.53 0.85 10.77
CA ALA A 174 10.95 0.59 12.14
C ALA A 174 10.05 1.29 13.16
N SER A 175 9.66 2.53 12.89
CA SER A 175 8.77 3.32 13.74
C SER A 175 7.37 2.72 13.82
N VAL A 176 6.78 2.34 12.69
CA VAL A 176 5.44 1.72 12.62
C VAL A 176 5.43 0.38 13.36
N ARG A 177 6.46 -0.45 13.17
CA ARG A 177 6.61 -1.70 13.93
C ARG A 177 6.75 -1.45 15.43
N GLY A 178 7.55 -0.45 15.80
CA GLY A 178 7.71 -0.04 17.19
C GLY A 178 6.39 0.38 17.83
N LEU A 179 5.59 1.19 17.14
CA LEU A 179 4.26 1.60 17.59
C LEU A 179 3.32 0.41 17.77
N LYS A 180 3.29 -0.52 16.81
CA LYS A 180 2.48 -1.73 16.94
C LYS A 180 2.90 -2.56 18.13
N ARG A 181 4.21 -2.79 18.30
CA ARG A 181 4.75 -3.62 19.39
C ARG A 181 4.51 -3.00 20.77
N LEU A 182 4.70 -1.69 20.93
CA LEU A 182 4.67 -1.03 22.24
C LEU A 182 3.27 -0.58 22.63
N ALA A 183 2.44 -0.19 21.67
CA ALA A 183 1.13 0.42 21.91
C ALA A 183 -0.03 -0.30 21.22
N GLY A 184 0.23 -1.37 20.45
CA GLY A 184 -0.79 -2.05 19.65
C GLY A 184 -1.35 -1.16 18.52
N VAL A 185 -0.61 -0.12 18.12
CA VAL A 185 -1.03 0.83 17.10
C VAL A 185 -0.42 0.43 15.77
N HIS A 186 -1.25 0.13 14.78
CA HIS A 186 -0.82 -0.20 13.43
C HIS A 186 -1.19 0.93 12.47
N VAL A 187 -0.17 1.54 11.86
CA VAL A 187 -0.35 2.51 10.79
C VAL A 187 -0.36 1.75 9.46
N VAL A 188 -1.51 1.68 8.83
CA VAL A 188 -1.71 1.01 7.55
C VAL A 188 -1.15 1.88 6.43
N ALA A 189 -0.37 1.27 5.54
CA ALA A 189 0.08 1.92 4.31
C ALA A 189 -1.04 2.02 3.27
N GLY A 190 -0.87 2.90 2.29
CA GLY A 190 -1.85 3.06 1.19
C GLY A 190 -1.76 1.95 0.14
N SER A 191 -0.71 1.15 0.16
CA SER A 191 -0.43 0.10 -0.81
C SER A 191 0.19 -1.13 -0.14
N SER A 192 0.37 -2.21 -0.88
CA SER A 192 0.83 -3.52 -0.38
C SER A 192 0.00 -4.05 0.79
N VAL A 193 -1.30 -3.78 0.76
CA VAL A 193 -2.26 -4.10 1.81
C VAL A 193 -3.21 -5.18 1.33
N TYR A 194 -3.42 -6.18 2.15
CA TYR A 194 -4.32 -7.31 1.92
C TYR A 194 -5.27 -7.43 3.10
N ALA A 195 -6.57 -7.56 2.84
CA ALA A 195 -7.57 -7.74 3.88
C ALA A 195 -8.75 -8.56 3.39
N TRP A 196 -9.50 -9.15 4.32
CA TRP A 196 -10.78 -9.74 3.98
C TRP A 196 -11.71 -8.69 3.37
N ALA A 197 -12.56 -9.08 2.43
CA ALA A 197 -13.57 -8.20 1.86
C ALA A 197 -14.43 -7.55 2.95
N THR A 198 -14.79 -8.31 3.98
CA THR A 198 -15.53 -7.83 5.16
C THR A 198 -14.75 -6.83 6.01
N THR A 199 -13.42 -6.89 6.01
CA THR A 199 -12.60 -5.87 6.70
C THR A 199 -12.64 -4.54 5.95
N TRP A 200 -12.67 -4.57 4.60
CA TRP A 200 -12.84 -3.37 3.82
C TRP A 200 -14.19 -2.69 4.07
N ASP A 201 -15.25 -3.44 4.44
CA ASP A 201 -16.55 -2.86 4.82
C ASP A 201 -16.45 -1.97 6.08
N LEU A 202 -15.50 -2.24 6.98
CA LEU A 202 -15.28 -1.39 8.17
C LEU A 202 -14.72 0.00 7.82
N VAL A 203 -14.03 0.13 6.70
CA VAL A 203 -13.37 1.39 6.29
C VAL A 203 -14.07 2.09 5.12
N ARG A 204 -15.03 1.42 4.47
CA ARG A 204 -15.83 2.01 3.38
C ARG A 204 -17.00 2.84 3.90
N PRO A 205 -17.50 3.82 3.14
CA PRO A 205 -16.83 4.36 1.95
C PRO A 205 -15.52 5.05 2.33
N VAL A 206 -14.51 4.88 1.47
CA VAL A 206 -13.26 5.63 1.59
C VAL A 206 -13.57 7.09 1.32
N ARG A 207 -13.11 7.98 2.17
CA ARG A 207 -13.38 9.41 1.99
C ARG A 207 -12.77 9.90 0.69
N SER A 208 -13.62 10.48 -0.16
CA SER A 208 -13.19 10.99 -1.47
C SER A 208 -12.52 12.37 -1.40
N ASP A 209 -12.55 13.03 -0.25
CA ASP A 209 -11.88 14.31 0.00
C ASP A 209 -10.53 14.15 0.69
N ASP A 210 -10.12 12.90 0.99
CA ASP A 210 -8.86 12.59 1.64
C ASP A 210 -7.75 12.28 0.63
N VAL A 211 -6.62 12.90 0.85
CA VAL A 211 -5.35 12.61 0.14
C VAL A 211 -4.52 11.54 0.86
N GLU A 212 -4.96 11.07 2.03
CA GLU A 212 -4.33 10.04 2.86
C GLU A 212 -5.39 9.09 3.42
N GLU A 213 -6.01 8.36 2.54
CA GLU A 213 -7.07 7.41 2.85
C GLU A 213 -6.59 6.31 3.83
N SER A 214 -5.35 5.88 3.72
CA SER A 214 -4.78 4.81 4.54
C SER A 214 -4.65 5.19 6.00
N TYR A 215 -4.45 6.47 6.30
CA TYR A 215 -4.40 6.94 7.67
C TYR A 215 -5.79 6.86 8.32
N HIS A 216 -6.86 7.16 7.58
CA HIS A 216 -8.23 6.93 8.03
C HIS A 216 -8.53 5.45 8.25
N TRP A 217 -8.03 4.56 7.36
CA TRP A 217 -8.16 3.12 7.57
C TRP A 217 -7.54 2.71 8.90
N SER A 218 -6.34 3.19 9.19
CA SER A 218 -5.64 2.92 10.46
C SER A 218 -6.50 3.29 11.66
N LEU A 219 -7.11 4.47 11.64
CA LEU A 219 -7.94 4.97 12.73
C LEU A 219 -9.22 4.13 12.90
N ARG A 220 -9.90 3.78 11.80
CA ARG A 220 -11.12 2.97 11.83
C ARG A 220 -10.86 1.53 12.26
N LEU A 221 -9.81 0.90 11.74
CA LEU A 221 -9.43 -0.46 12.11
C LEU A 221 -9.04 -0.56 13.59
N MET A 222 -8.32 0.44 14.11
CA MET A 222 -8.06 0.52 15.55
C MET A 222 -9.34 0.66 16.38
N GLY A 223 -10.29 1.46 15.89
CA GLY A 223 -11.61 1.61 16.54
C GLY A 223 -12.40 0.30 16.56
N ALA A 224 -12.28 -0.49 15.50
CA ALA A 224 -12.93 -1.81 15.42
C ALA A 224 -12.21 -2.91 16.21
N GLY A 225 -11.00 -2.65 16.71
CA GLY A 225 -10.23 -3.60 17.51
C GLY A 225 -9.78 -4.86 16.76
N VAL A 226 -9.67 -4.79 15.43
CA VAL A 226 -9.29 -5.93 14.61
C VAL A 226 -7.78 -6.19 14.63
N GLU A 227 -7.38 -7.46 14.54
CA GLU A 227 -5.96 -7.83 14.48
C GLU A 227 -5.39 -7.57 13.09
N THR A 228 -4.23 -6.95 13.07
CA THR A 228 -3.50 -6.60 11.83
C THR A 228 -2.07 -7.12 11.89
N GLY A 229 -1.42 -7.36 10.75
CA GLY A 229 -0.09 -7.95 10.71
C GLY A 229 0.84 -7.32 9.67
N PHE A 230 2.15 -7.66 9.77
CA PHE A 230 3.15 -7.37 8.75
C PHE A 230 3.57 -8.65 8.06
N LEU A 231 3.66 -8.63 6.74
CA LEU A 231 4.21 -9.72 5.95
C LEU A 231 5.75 -9.76 6.10
N ALA A 232 6.32 -10.95 5.99
CA ALA A 232 7.77 -11.11 5.95
C ALA A 232 8.34 -10.70 4.59
N SER A 233 7.56 -10.89 3.52
CA SER A 233 7.92 -10.51 2.15
C SER A 233 7.72 -9.01 1.94
N PRO A 234 8.76 -8.23 1.62
CA PRO A 234 8.63 -6.81 1.30
C PRO A 234 8.16 -6.59 -0.14
N SER A 235 7.65 -5.40 -0.40
CA SER A 235 7.47 -4.86 -1.75
C SER A 235 8.59 -3.90 -2.13
N ARG A 236 8.84 -3.75 -3.43
CA ARG A 236 9.73 -2.73 -3.99
C ARG A 236 8.90 -1.62 -4.63
N VAL A 237 9.33 -0.38 -4.44
CA VAL A 237 8.69 0.79 -5.04
C VAL A 237 9.71 1.61 -5.82
N SER A 238 9.24 2.31 -6.85
CA SER A 238 10.09 3.22 -7.60
C SER A 238 10.56 4.38 -6.71
N ALA A 239 11.86 4.65 -6.71
CA ALA A 239 12.41 5.77 -5.97
C ALA A 239 12.06 7.10 -6.66
N THR A 240 11.62 8.09 -5.88
CA THR A 240 11.48 9.46 -6.37
C THR A 240 12.84 10.12 -6.43
N GLU A 241 13.37 10.32 -7.64
CA GLU A 241 14.72 10.87 -7.83
C GLU A 241 14.80 12.39 -7.75
N ARG A 242 13.69 13.09 -8.02
CA ARG A 242 13.63 14.56 -8.05
C ARG A 242 13.30 15.15 -6.68
N PRO A 243 14.20 15.95 -6.05
CA PRO A 243 13.97 16.51 -4.71
C PRO A 243 12.65 17.27 -4.58
N ALA A 244 12.31 18.10 -5.58
CA ALA A 244 11.07 18.87 -5.56
C ALA A 244 9.81 17.96 -5.60
N ALA A 245 9.86 16.81 -6.29
CA ALA A 245 8.76 15.86 -6.30
C ALA A 245 8.63 15.15 -4.95
N ALA A 246 9.75 14.76 -4.35
CA ALA A 246 9.79 14.17 -3.00
C ALA A 246 9.21 15.12 -1.94
N LEU A 247 9.57 16.41 -1.99
CA LEU A 247 9.04 17.43 -1.08
C LEU A 247 7.53 17.63 -1.25
N ARG A 248 7.03 17.70 -2.49
CA ARG A 248 5.59 17.80 -2.75
C ARG A 248 4.84 16.58 -2.26
N GLN A 249 5.37 15.39 -2.45
CA GLN A 249 4.77 14.14 -1.96
C GLN A 249 4.67 14.14 -0.43
N ARG A 250 5.75 14.50 0.27
CA ARG A 250 5.75 14.61 1.74
C ARG A 250 4.78 15.66 2.25
N ALA A 251 4.74 16.84 1.63
CA ALA A 251 3.80 17.89 2.01
C ALA A 251 2.34 17.43 1.85
N ARG A 252 2.05 16.65 0.81
CA ARG A 252 0.74 16.05 0.60
C ARG A 252 0.41 15.06 1.73
N TRP A 253 1.30 14.09 2.02
CA TRP A 253 1.10 13.12 3.08
C TRP A 253 0.92 13.77 4.45
N THR A 254 1.80 14.70 4.80
CA THR A 254 1.73 15.46 6.06
C THR A 254 0.38 16.14 6.22
N ARG A 255 -0.08 16.84 5.17
CA ARG A 255 -1.38 17.54 5.20
C ARG A 255 -2.54 16.57 5.38
N GLY A 256 -2.51 15.44 4.66
CA GLY A 256 -3.54 14.41 4.76
C GLY A 256 -3.59 13.79 6.16
N GLN A 257 -2.44 13.42 6.73
CA GLN A 257 -2.35 12.87 8.08
C GLN A 257 -2.87 13.84 9.16
N LEU A 258 -2.47 15.11 9.09
CA LEU A 258 -2.98 16.14 10.01
C LEU A 258 -4.49 16.32 9.89
N ARG A 259 -5.00 16.34 8.65
CA ARG A 259 -6.44 16.45 8.40
C ARG A 259 -7.20 15.24 8.96
N ALA A 260 -6.71 14.02 8.71
CA ALA A 260 -7.31 12.80 9.22
C ALA A 260 -7.40 12.81 10.75
N VAL A 261 -6.31 13.20 11.43
CA VAL A 261 -6.30 13.36 12.90
C VAL A 261 -7.32 14.41 13.34
N ALA A 262 -7.32 15.59 12.72
CA ALA A 262 -8.20 16.68 13.13
C ALA A 262 -9.70 16.32 12.99
N VAL A 263 -10.07 15.71 11.88
CA VAL A 263 -11.47 15.32 11.61
C VAL A 263 -11.92 14.19 12.55
N SER A 264 -11.07 13.21 12.81
CA SER A 264 -11.43 12.02 13.57
C SER A 264 -11.18 12.16 15.08
N TRP A 265 -10.53 13.21 15.55
CA TRP A 265 -10.02 13.32 16.93
C TRP A 265 -11.04 12.99 18.01
N ARG A 266 -12.26 13.47 17.86
CA ARG A 266 -13.34 13.27 18.85
C ARG A 266 -13.84 11.84 18.92
N GLU A 267 -13.78 11.13 17.79
CA GLU A 267 -14.26 9.76 17.61
C GLU A 267 -13.18 8.71 17.91
N LEU A 268 -11.91 9.15 18.04
CA LEU A 268 -10.79 8.25 18.21
C LEU A 268 -10.80 7.58 19.59
N PRO A 269 -10.58 6.25 19.64
CA PRO A 269 -10.28 5.56 20.88
C PRO A 269 -8.92 6.05 21.45
N PRO A 270 -8.61 5.78 22.74
CA PRO A 270 -7.36 6.26 23.36
C PRO A 270 -6.10 5.94 22.54
N ARG A 271 -6.02 4.74 21.95
CA ARG A 271 -4.89 4.35 21.06
C ARG A 271 -4.84 5.20 19.79
N GLY A 272 -5.97 5.54 19.20
CA GLY A 272 -6.05 6.42 18.04
C GLY A 272 -5.62 7.85 18.37
N ARG A 273 -5.96 8.37 19.55
CA ARG A 273 -5.46 9.68 20.03
C ARG A 273 -3.96 9.65 20.28
N LEU A 274 -3.42 8.55 20.81
CA LEU A 274 -1.98 8.36 20.92
C LEU A 274 -1.30 8.42 19.55
N LEU A 275 -1.82 7.70 18.54
CA LEU A 275 -1.31 7.79 17.19
C LEU A 275 -1.35 9.22 16.65
N GLY A 276 -2.48 9.90 16.82
CA GLY A 276 -2.62 11.31 16.41
C GLY A 276 -1.59 12.21 17.07
N ALA A 277 -1.38 12.08 18.37
CA ALA A 277 -0.39 12.85 19.12
C ALA A 277 1.04 12.54 18.66
N VAL A 278 1.39 11.27 18.46
CA VAL A 278 2.70 10.85 17.92
C VAL A 278 2.91 11.41 16.50
N THR A 279 1.88 11.39 15.65
CA THR A 279 1.95 11.95 14.30
C THR A 279 2.24 13.43 14.35
N VAL A 280 1.47 14.21 15.11
CA VAL A 280 1.66 15.65 15.25
C VAL A 280 3.05 15.94 15.83
N GLY A 281 3.46 15.22 16.87
CA GLY A 281 4.80 15.37 17.47
C GLY A 281 5.94 15.05 16.51
N SER A 282 5.82 13.99 15.72
CA SER A 282 6.83 13.62 14.73
C SER A 282 6.95 14.65 13.60
N LEU A 283 5.84 15.24 13.18
CA LEU A 283 5.82 16.29 12.16
C LEU A 283 6.44 17.58 12.68
N ALA A 284 6.17 17.95 13.93
CA ALA A 284 6.81 19.09 14.59
C ALA A 284 8.33 18.90 14.71
N ALA A 285 8.77 17.69 15.11
CA ALA A 285 10.20 17.35 15.18
C ALA A 285 10.87 17.42 13.82
N ARG A 286 10.24 16.91 12.76
CA ARG A 286 10.77 17.00 11.38
C ARG A 286 10.85 18.41 10.85
N ALA A 287 9.92 19.29 11.22
CA ALA A 287 9.96 20.71 10.87
C ALA A 287 11.08 21.46 11.59
N ALA A 288 11.44 21.06 12.81
CA ALA A 288 12.50 21.67 13.60
C ALA A 288 13.91 21.21 13.19
N LEU A 289 14.07 20.01 12.61
CA LEU A 289 15.38 19.45 12.22
C LEU A 289 16.22 20.35 11.30
N PRO A 290 15.69 21.04 10.28
CA PRO A 290 16.46 21.96 9.45
C PRO A 290 17.00 23.17 10.21
N VAL A 291 16.30 23.61 11.26
CA VAL A 291 16.70 24.74 12.08
C VAL A 291 17.87 24.37 13.00
N VAL A 292 17.88 23.13 13.49
CA VAL A 292 18.97 22.63 14.38
C VAL A 292 20.24 22.28 13.60
N CYS A 293 20.11 21.87 12.31
CA CYS A 293 21.27 21.54 11.49
C CYS A 293 21.87 22.74 10.73
N ALA A 294 21.24 23.91 10.80
CA ALA A 294 21.72 25.15 10.18
C ALA A 294 22.43 26.10 11.19
N GLY A 295 22.45 25.79 12.47
CA GLY A 295 23.21 26.45 13.54
C GLY A 295 24.40 25.61 13.96
#